data_b4cfc48618cb9a4a8e24575ed81a2470
#
_entry.id   b4cfc48618cb9a4a8e24575ed81a2470
#
_cell.length_a   1.000
_cell.length_b   1.000
_cell.length_c   1.000
_cell.angle_alpha   90.00
_cell.angle_beta   90.00
_cell.angle_gamma   90.00
#
_symmetry.space_group_name_H-M   'P 1'
#
loop_
_entity.id
_entity.type
_entity.pdbx_description
1 polymer ?
#
loop_
_entity_poly.entity_id
_entity_poly.type
_entity_poly.pdbx_seq_one_letter_code
_entity_poly.pdbx_strand_id
1 'polypeptide(L)'
;MRNRLYREQQLNCDIEEAWRFFSSPKNLSKITPKGIGFTVLSEYVAEEIAEGTIIDYIVSPLLRIPLKWRTRITHVEHNECFIDLQEKGPYKYWRHLHEFVPNKDGVLMKDTVDYELPFGLVGQIAHLLLVKRKLTDIFDIRRDTIEKLINPINN
;
A
#
# COMPACT_ATOMS: atom_id res chain seq x y z
N MET A 1 -20.71 3.87 -1.68
CA MET A 1 -20.18 4.80 -0.63
C MET A 1 -18.67 4.59 -0.54
N ARG A 2 -17.89 5.67 -0.60
CA ARG A 2 -16.43 5.61 -0.42
C ARG A 2 -16.08 5.62 1.06
N ASN A 3 -15.09 4.83 1.40
CA ASN A 3 -14.51 4.73 2.73
C ASN A 3 -13.07 5.23 2.67
N ARG A 4 -12.53 5.66 3.81
CA ARG A 4 -11.14 6.11 3.93
C ARG A 4 -10.44 5.40 5.07
N LEU A 5 -9.22 4.94 4.80
CA LEU A 5 -8.22 4.52 5.78
C LEU A 5 -7.09 5.54 5.73
N TYR A 6 -6.67 6.02 6.90
CA TYR A 6 -5.54 6.92 7.03
C TYR A 6 -4.56 6.37 8.07
N ARG A 7 -3.27 6.44 7.77
CA ARG A 7 -2.17 6.04 8.66
C ARG A 7 -1.01 7.00 8.53
N GLU A 8 -0.29 7.17 9.63
CA GLU A 8 0.99 7.87 9.69
C GLU A 8 2.03 7.00 10.34
N GLN A 9 3.28 7.14 9.89
CA GLN A 9 4.43 6.49 10.52
C GLN A 9 5.66 7.38 10.40
N GLN A 10 6.38 7.59 11.51
CA GLN A 10 7.68 8.23 11.52
C GLN A 10 8.74 7.25 11.03
N LEU A 11 9.56 7.66 10.07
CA LEU A 11 10.69 6.91 9.54
C LEU A 11 11.98 7.60 9.98
N ASN A 12 12.89 6.87 10.61
CA ASN A 12 14.18 7.37 11.09
C ASN A 12 15.24 7.27 9.98
N CYS A 13 14.94 7.82 8.82
CA CYS A 13 15.82 7.86 7.66
C CYS A 13 15.65 9.19 6.92
N ASP A 14 16.55 9.49 5.99
CA ASP A 14 16.40 10.67 5.14
C ASP A 14 15.36 10.43 4.03
N ILE A 15 14.99 11.51 3.34
CA ILE A 15 13.94 11.48 2.31
C ILE A 15 14.33 10.62 1.11
N GLU A 16 15.60 10.62 0.72
CA GLU A 16 16.11 9.83 -0.40
C GLU A 16 16.06 8.32 -0.10
N GLU A 17 16.38 7.94 1.13
CA GLU A 17 16.29 6.55 1.58
C GLU A 17 14.83 6.10 1.64
N ALA A 18 13.94 6.90 2.23
CA ALA A 18 12.51 6.63 2.26
C ALA A 18 11.95 6.49 0.84
N TRP A 19 12.22 7.45 -0.03
CA TRP A 19 11.76 7.42 -1.41
C TRP A 19 12.23 6.17 -2.15
N ARG A 20 13.54 5.88 -2.13
CA ARG A 20 14.13 4.71 -2.78
C ARG A 20 13.49 3.40 -2.30
N PHE A 21 13.16 3.31 -1.02
CA PHE A 21 12.54 2.12 -0.48
C PHE A 21 11.09 1.96 -0.96
N PHE A 22 10.26 3.01 -0.81
CA PHE A 22 8.83 2.92 -1.08
C PHE A 22 8.47 3.06 -2.57
N SER A 23 9.29 3.72 -3.37
CA SER A 23 9.11 3.82 -4.83
C SER A 23 9.55 2.55 -5.59
N SER A 24 10.14 1.58 -4.91
CA SER A 24 10.53 0.32 -5.53
C SER A 24 9.44 -0.76 -5.39
N PRO A 25 8.82 -1.19 -6.50
CA PRO A 25 7.82 -2.26 -6.46
C PRO A 25 8.34 -3.58 -5.88
N LYS A 26 9.65 -3.84 -5.99
CA LYS A 26 10.31 -5.03 -5.40
C LYS A 26 10.22 -5.04 -3.86
N ASN A 27 10.17 -3.87 -3.23
CA ASN A 27 10.06 -3.76 -1.78
C ASN A 27 8.63 -3.94 -1.28
N LEU A 28 7.61 -3.81 -2.15
CA LEU A 28 6.21 -3.98 -1.78
C LEU A 28 5.95 -5.34 -1.13
N SER A 29 6.56 -6.41 -1.66
CA SER A 29 6.44 -7.75 -1.10
C SER A 29 7.06 -7.89 0.31
N LYS A 30 8.07 -7.08 0.63
CA LYS A 30 8.74 -7.11 1.94
C LYS A 30 7.87 -6.55 3.06
N ILE A 31 7.04 -5.55 2.74
CA ILE A 31 6.15 -4.88 3.68
C ILE A 31 4.70 -5.37 3.61
N THR A 32 4.41 -6.32 2.73
CA THR A 32 3.09 -6.93 2.61
C THR A 32 3.01 -8.17 3.52
N PRO A 33 1.96 -8.32 4.35
CA PRO A 33 1.84 -9.46 5.24
C PRO A 33 1.89 -10.79 4.50
N LYS A 34 2.74 -11.71 4.93
CA LYS A 34 2.87 -13.05 4.32
C LYS A 34 1.55 -13.82 4.26
N GLY A 35 0.67 -13.58 5.25
CA GLY A 35 -0.64 -14.26 5.35
C GLY A 35 -1.65 -13.91 4.27
N ILE A 36 -1.42 -12.87 3.46
CA ILE A 36 -2.31 -12.50 2.35
C ILE A 36 -1.86 -13.04 0.98
N GLY A 37 -0.84 -13.90 0.95
CA GLY A 37 -0.43 -14.60 -0.27
C GLY A 37 -0.07 -13.66 -1.43
N PHE A 38 0.74 -12.63 -1.14
CA PHE A 38 1.14 -11.63 -2.12
C PHE A 38 2.22 -12.18 -3.07
N THR A 39 1.97 -12.09 -4.37
CA THR A 39 2.92 -12.49 -5.42
C THR A 39 2.89 -11.51 -6.58
N VAL A 40 4.01 -10.85 -6.86
CA VAL A 40 4.17 -9.99 -8.03
C VAL A 40 4.28 -10.85 -9.28
N LEU A 41 3.46 -10.56 -10.30
CA LEU A 41 3.41 -11.26 -11.57
C LEU A 41 4.16 -10.54 -12.68
N SER A 42 4.40 -9.23 -12.56
CA SER A 42 5.10 -8.45 -13.58
C SER A 42 6.53 -8.97 -13.73
N GLU A 43 6.88 -9.50 -14.89
CA GLU A 43 8.23 -10.01 -15.21
C GLU A 43 9.27 -8.90 -15.20
N TYR A 44 8.86 -7.70 -15.59
CA TYR A 44 9.70 -6.51 -15.61
C TYR A 44 9.13 -5.46 -14.67
N VAL A 45 9.69 -5.40 -13.48
CA VAL A 45 9.36 -4.36 -12.51
C VAL A 45 10.52 -3.37 -12.53
N ALA A 46 10.25 -2.13 -12.93
CA ALA A 46 11.22 -1.04 -12.84
C ALA A 46 11.81 -0.95 -11.41
N GLU A 47 13.04 -0.48 -11.30
CA GLU A 47 13.66 -0.29 -9.98
C GLU A 47 12.93 0.79 -9.18
N GLU A 48 12.42 1.80 -9.88
CA GLU A 48 11.65 2.92 -9.34
C GLU A 48 10.37 3.14 -10.16
N ILE A 49 9.28 3.49 -9.49
CA ILE A 49 8.01 3.81 -10.14
C ILE A 49 8.08 5.13 -10.91
N ALA A 50 7.33 5.21 -12.01
CA ALA A 50 7.03 6.42 -12.77
C ALA A 50 5.53 6.49 -13.07
N GLU A 51 5.04 7.64 -13.48
CA GLU A 51 3.67 7.74 -13.98
C GLU A 51 3.44 6.76 -15.15
N GLY A 52 2.33 6.04 -15.10
CA GLY A 52 2.02 4.99 -16.06
C GLY A 52 2.58 3.61 -15.72
N THR A 53 3.46 3.46 -14.74
CA THR A 53 3.93 2.15 -14.27
C THR A 53 2.76 1.25 -13.89
N ILE A 54 2.75 0.05 -14.45
CA ILE A 54 1.74 -0.98 -14.17
C ILE A 54 2.39 -2.10 -13.38
N ILE A 55 1.72 -2.51 -12.31
CA ILE A 55 2.16 -3.64 -11.47
C ILE A 55 1.01 -4.63 -11.37
N ASP A 56 1.25 -5.85 -11.85
CA ASP A 56 0.33 -6.97 -11.72
C ASP A 56 0.76 -7.89 -10.60
N TYR A 57 -0.18 -8.26 -9.75
CA TYR A 57 0.07 -9.19 -8.65
C TYR A 57 -1.17 -10.00 -8.28
N ILE A 58 -0.96 -11.05 -7.50
CA ILE A 58 -2.01 -11.85 -6.86
C ILE A 58 -2.00 -11.53 -5.38
N VAL A 59 -3.18 -11.37 -4.81
CA VAL A 59 -3.39 -11.25 -3.37
C VAL A 59 -4.48 -12.23 -2.93
N SER A 60 -4.38 -12.76 -1.73
CA SER A 60 -5.38 -13.65 -1.14
C SER A 60 -5.86 -13.11 0.22
N PRO A 61 -6.48 -11.93 0.26
CA PRO A 61 -6.78 -11.23 1.50
C PRO A 61 -7.90 -11.87 2.31
N LEU A 62 -8.78 -12.63 1.66
CA LEU A 62 -9.95 -13.25 2.28
C LEU A 62 -10.04 -14.72 1.91
N LEU A 63 -10.20 -15.59 2.90
CA LEU A 63 -10.40 -17.04 2.74
C LEU A 63 -9.34 -17.74 1.86
N ARG A 64 -8.15 -17.14 1.71
CA ARG A 64 -7.07 -17.62 0.82
C ARG A 64 -7.48 -17.75 -0.65
N ILE A 65 -8.50 -17.01 -1.08
CA ILE A 65 -8.94 -16.97 -2.48
C ILE A 65 -7.99 -16.04 -3.24
N PRO A 66 -7.27 -16.54 -4.27
CA PRO A 66 -6.37 -15.72 -5.06
C PRO A 66 -7.16 -14.76 -5.95
N LEU A 67 -6.86 -13.47 -5.83
CA LEU A 67 -7.45 -12.41 -6.62
C LEU A 67 -6.36 -11.71 -7.44
N LYS A 68 -6.59 -11.55 -8.73
CA LYS A 68 -5.71 -10.75 -9.59
C LYS A 68 -5.93 -9.27 -9.30
N TRP A 69 -4.81 -8.56 -9.15
CA TRP A 69 -4.82 -7.13 -8.90
C TRP A 69 -3.87 -6.45 -9.89
N ARG A 70 -4.34 -5.40 -10.52
CA ARG A 70 -3.52 -4.51 -11.35
C ARG A 70 -3.57 -3.11 -10.79
N THR A 71 -2.41 -2.59 -10.46
CA THR A 71 -2.20 -1.20 -10.05
C THR A 71 -1.57 -0.40 -11.19
N ARG A 72 -2.04 0.82 -11.39
CA ARG A 72 -1.36 1.85 -12.18
C ARG A 72 -0.90 2.97 -11.28
N ILE A 73 0.35 3.39 -11.43
CA ILE A 73 0.86 4.63 -10.84
C ILE A 73 0.35 5.80 -11.68
N THR A 74 -0.45 6.66 -11.09
CA THR A 74 -1.13 7.75 -11.81
C THR A 74 -0.52 9.13 -11.56
N HIS A 75 0.33 9.25 -10.55
CA HIS A 75 1.01 10.47 -10.19
C HIS A 75 2.29 10.16 -9.43
N VAL A 76 3.36 10.91 -9.72
CA VAL A 76 4.65 10.83 -9.02
C VAL A 76 5.25 12.22 -8.88
N GLU A 77 5.48 12.66 -7.66
CA GLU A 77 6.32 13.81 -7.31
C GLU A 77 7.50 13.29 -6.48
N HIS A 78 8.70 13.32 -7.08
CA HIS A 78 9.89 12.72 -6.50
C HIS A 78 10.19 13.29 -5.11
N ASN A 79 10.41 12.41 -4.13
CA ASN A 79 10.62 12.74 -2.71
C ASN A 79 9.41 13.38 -1.99
N GLU A 80 8.25 13.44 -2.63
CA GLU A 80 7.06 14.06 -2.04
C GLU A 80 5.90 13.08 -1.95
N CYS A 81 5.44 12.55 -3.10
CA CYS A 81 4.30 11.62 -3.08
C CYS A 81 4.18 10.80 -4.36
N PHE A 82 3.41 9.72 -4.27
CA PHE A 82 2.88 9.03 -5.44
C PHE A 82 1.49 8.46 -5.17
N ILE A 83 0.76 8.20 -6.26
CA ILE A 83 -0.59 7.65 -6.20
C ILE A 83 -0.64 6.36 -6.98
N ASP A 84 -1.08 5.30 -6.32
CA ASP A 84 -1.49 4.06 -6.96
C ASP A 84 -3.02 3.93 -7.07
N LEU A 85 -3.47 3.51 -8.24
CA LEU A 85 -4.88 3.31 -8.55
C LEU A 85 -5.09 1.86 -8.98
N GLN A 86 -6.08 1.18 -8.42
CA GLN A 86 -6.49 -0.14 -8.91
C GLN A 86 -7.20 0.00 -10.27
N GLU A 87 -6.64 -0.58 -11.31
CA GLU A 87 -7.30 -0.73 -12.61
C GLU A 87 -8.16 -1.98 -12.68
N LYS A 88 -7.66 -3.08 -12.09
CA LYS A 88 -8.36 -4.36 -11.99
C LYS A 88 -8.16 -4.92 -10.60
N GLY A 89 -9.22 -5.42 -9.99
CA GLY A 89 -9.14 -6.00 -8.65
C GLY A 89 -10.49 -6.12 -7.97
N PRO A 90 -10.51 -6.47 -6.69
CA PRO A 90 -11.73 -6.78 -5.95
C PRO A 90 -12.56 -5.56 -5.55
N TYR A 91 -11.97 -4.36 -5.58
CA TYR A 91 -12.66 -3.14 -5.20
C TYR A 91 -13.35 -2.50 -6.41
N LYS A 92 -14.47 -1.84 -6.20
CA LYS A 92 -15.11 -0.98 -7.21
C LYS A 92 -14.27 0.28 -7.45
N TYR A 93 -13.59 0.75 -6.39
CA TYR A 93 -12.66 1.86 -6.43
C TYR A 93 -11.58 1.64 -5.38
N TRP A 94 -10.33 1.93 -5.72
CA TRP A 94 -9.19 1.95 -4.83
C TRP A 94 -8.17 2.95 -5.32
N ARG A 95 -7.85 3.93 -4.47
CA ARG A 95 -6.82 4.92 -4.68
C ARG A 95 -6.00 5.04 -3.41
N HIS A 96 -4.72 4.86 -3.51
CA HIS A 96 -3.79 4.97 -2.40
C HIS A 96 -2.80 6.09 -2.69
N LEU A 97 -2.82 7.12 -1.86
CA LEU A 97 -1.85 8.21 -1.84
C LEU A 97 -0.81 7.92 -0.77
N HIS A 98 0.45 7.93 -1.18
CA HIS A 98 1.63 7.87 -0.33
C HIS A 98 2.28 9.24 -0.31
N GLU A 99 2.47 9.81 0.89
CA GLU A 99 3.10 11.11 1.07
C GLU A 99 4.30 10.98 2.00
N PHE A 100 5.36 11.72 1.73
CA PHE A 100 6.61 11.72 2.48
C PHE A 100 6.95 13.14 2.88
N VAL A 101 6.86 13.47 4.17
CA VAL A 101 7.07 14.83 4.70
C VAL A 101 8.32 14.83 5.57
N PRO A 102 9.45 15.42 5.09
CA PRO A 102 10.64 15.56 5.89
C PRO A 102 10.38 16.38 7.16
N ASN A 103 10.99 15.95 8.27
CA ASN A 103 10.96 16.67 9.53
C ASN A 103 12.29 16.48 10.30
N LYS A 104 12.39 17.05 11.51
CA LYS A 104 13.60 16.99 12.33
C LYS A 104 14.02 15.57 12.76
N ASP A 105 13.08 14.63 12.75
CA ASP A 105 13.29 13.25 13.21
C ASP A 105 13.39 12.27 12.01
N GLY A 106 13.46 12.77 10.77
CA GLY A 106 13.53 12.00 9.52
C GLY A 106 12.38 12.33 8.57
N VAL A 107 11.52 11.36 8.29
CA VAL A 107 10.39 11.50 7.36
C VAL A 107 9.09 11.01 7.99
N LEU A 108 8.06 11.84 7.99
CA LEU A 108 6.70 11.42 8.30
C LEU A 108 6.05 10.86 7.03
N MET A 109 5.88 9.54 6.98
CA MET A 109 5.12 8.88 5.92
C MET A 109 3.64 8.90 6.25
N LYS A 110 2.81 9.21 5.24
CA LYS A 110 1.34 9.22 5.35
C LYS A 110 0.75 8.35 4.25
N ASP A 111 -0.12 7.44 4.63
CA ASP A 111 -0.89 6.59 3.74
C ASP A 111 -2.37 7.00 3.80
N THR A 112 -2.94 7.40 2.66
CA THR A 112 -4.37 7.67 2.51
C THR A 112 -4.97 6.75 1.47
N VAL A 113 -5.82 5.81 1.91
CA VAL A 113 -6.50 4.87 1.03
C VAL A 113 -7.98 5.22 0.95
N ASP A 114 -8.42 5.65 -0.23
CA ASP A 114 -9.85 5.82 -0.54
C ASP A 114 -10.34 4.60 -1.31
N TYR A 115 -11.39 3.93 -0.81
CA TYR A 115 -11.88 2.70 -1.43
C TYR A 115 -13.39 2.56 -1.38
N GLU A 116 -13.94 1.81 -2.33
CA GLU A 116 -15.35 1.44 -2.42
C GLU A 116 -15.49 -0.03 -2.75
N LEU A 117 -16.36 -0.73 -2.03
CA LEU A 117 -16.68 -2.13 -2.33
C LEU A 117 -17.73 -2.25 -3.42
N PRO A 118 -17.69 -3.32 -4.23
CA PRO A 118 -18.78 -3.65 -5.13
C PRO A 118 -20.04 -4.05 -4.37
N PHE A 119 -21.17 -4.23 -5.09
CA PHE A 119 -22.43 -4.75 -4.56
C PHE A 119 -23.21 -3.83 -3.60
N GLY A 120 -23.06 -2.51 -3.69
CA GLY A 120 -23.92 -1.52 -3.02
C GLY A 120 -24.09 -1.78 -1.52
N LEU A 121 -25.34 -1.97 -1.05
CA LEU A 121 -25.66 -2.19 0.37
C LEU A 121 -25.04 -3.49 0.94
N VAL A 122 -25.02 -4.55 0.16
CA VAL A 122 -24.37 -5.83 0.57
C VAL A 122 -22.88 -5.64 0.78
N GLY A 123 -22.24 -4.88 -0.11
CA GLY A 123 -20.83 -4.50 0.05
C GLY A 123 -20.58 -3.66 1.30
N GLN A 124 -21.51 -2.76 1.67
CA GLN A 124 -21.39 -1.98 2.90
C GLN A 124 -21.50 -2.83 4.16
N ILE A 125 -22.39 -3.81 4.20
CA ILE A 125 -22.49 -4.74 5.32
C ILE A 125 -21.20 -5.57 5.43
N ALA A 126 -20.70 -6.11 4.33
CA ALA A 126 -19.42 -6.83 4.29
C ALA A 126 -18.26 -5.92 4.73
N HIS A 127 -18.27 -4.63 4.36
CA HIS A 127 -17.28 -3.67 4.83
C HIS A 127 -17.27 -3.53 6.36
N LEU A 128 -18.44 -3.30 6.96
CA LEU A 128 -18.56 -3.12 8.41
C LEU A 128 -18.11 -4.36 9.20
N LEU A 129 -18.43 -5.55 8.70
CA LEU A 129 -18.18 -6.80 9.40
C LEU A 129 -16.76 -7.35 9.20
N LEU A 130 -16.19 -7.22 8.01
CA LEU A 130 -14.98 -7.94 7.64
C LEU A 130 -13.88 -7.06 7.03
N VAL A 131 -14.21 -6.25 6.02
CA VAL A 131 -13.18 -5.58 5.19
C VAL A 131 -12.45 -4.51 5.96
N LYS A 132 -13.15 -3.68 6.72
CA LYS A 132 -12.54 -2.60 7.52
C LYS A 132 -11.52 -3.17 8.51
N ARG A 133 -11.89 -4.22 9.24
CA ARG A 133 -10.99 -4.88 10.20
C ARG A 133 -9.78 -5.48 9.48
N LYS A 134 -10.02 -6.20 8.38
CA LYS A 134 -8.93 -6.83 7.62
C LYS A 134 -7.94 -5.82 7.04
N LEU A 135 -8.43 -4.70 6.51
CA LEU A 135 -7.56 -3.61 6.04
C LEU A 135 -6.75 -3.02 7.21
N THR A 136 -7.40 -2.76 8.34
CA THR A 136 -6.71 -2.28 9.55
C THR A 136 -5.57 -3.23 9.93
N ASP A 137 -5.85 -4.55 10.03
CA ASP A 137 -4.85 -5.56 10.38
C ASP A 137 -3.67 -5.57 9.38
N ILE A 138 -3.96 -5.48 8.07
CA ILE A 138 -2.93 -5.43 7.03
C ILE A 138 -2.02 -4.22 7.20
N PHE A 139 -2.58 -3.04 7.41
CA PHE A 139 -1.79 -1.82 7.57
C PHE A 139 -1.05 -1.76 8.91
N ASP A 140 -1.59 -2.35 9.97
CA ASP A 140 -0.90 -2.46 11.25
C ASP A 140 0.31 -3.40 11.16
N ILE A 141 0.18 -4.56 10.49
CA ILE A 141 1.31 -5.48 10.23
C ILE A 141 2.35 -4.80 9.32
N ARG A 142 1.89 -4.06 8.29
CA ARG A 142 2.77 -3.29 7.41
C ARG A 142 3.59 -2.27 8.21
N ARG A 143 2.94 -1.49 9.08
CA ARG A 143 3.60 -0.53 9.97
C ARG A 143 4.68 -1.20 10.82
N ASP A 144 4.34 -2.32 11.49
CA ASP A 144 5.26 -3.03 12.36
C ASP A 144 6.45 -3.64 11.58
N THR A 145 6.21 -4.01 10.32
CA THR A 145 7.27 -4.50 9.43
C THR A 145 8.20 -3.38 8.99
N ILE A 146 7.66 -2.23 8.59
CA ILE A 146 8.42 -1.03 8.24
C ILE A 146 9.25 -0.57 9.44
N GLU A 147 8.68 -0.56 10.65
CA GLU A 147 9.39 -0.21 11.88
C GLU A 147 10.67 -1.04 12.06
N LYS A 148 10.58 -2.35 11.85
CA LYS A 148 11.73 -3.26 11.97
C LYS A 148 12.77 -3.09 10.86
N LEU A 149 12.34 -2.67 9.66
CA LEU A 149 13.23 -2.55 8.50
C LEU A 149 13.95 -1.20 8.44
N ILE A 150 13.26 -0.11 8.80
CA ILE A 150 13.74 1.26 8.62
C ILE A 150 14.15 1.89 9.96
N ASN A 151 13.49 1.53 11.06
CA ASN A 151 13.76 2.05 12.40
C ASN A 151 14.34 0.95 13.31
N PRO A 152 15.44 0.24 12.95
CA PRO A 152 15.96 -0.81 13.82
C PRO A 152 16.36 -0.21 15.16
N ILE A 153 15.90 -0.82 16.24
CA ILE A 153 16.37 -0.50 17.58
C ILE A 153 17.84 -0.93 17.62
N ASN A 154 18.75 0.03 17.64
CA ASN A 154 20.16 -0.23 17.89
C ASN A 154 20.28 -0.68 19.35
N ASN A 155 20.36 -1.99 19.59
CA ASN A 155 20.76 -2.58 20.85
C ASN A 155 22.27 -2.57 20.97
#